data_8a18d26332d9a4ba6a187eccbf98c4ba
#
_entry.id   8a18d26332d9a4ba6a187eccbf98c4ba
#
_cell.length_a   1.000
_cell.length_b   1.000
_cell.length_c   1.000
_cell.angle_alpha   90.00
_cell.angle_beta   90.00
_cell.angle_gamma   90.00
#
_symmetry.space_group_name_H-M   'P 1'
#
loop_
_entity.id
_entity.type
_entity.pdbx_description
1 polymer ?
#
loop_
_entity_poly.entity_id
_entity_poly.type
_entity_poly.pdbx_seq_one_letter_code
_entity_poly.pdbx_strand_id
1 'polypeptide(L)'
;MDYPGNIFVVAAPSGAGKSSLVKALMELDSAVQPSVSHTTRPPRGQEKHGREYFFASHSEFDAMVAAEAFVEWAHVHGQRYGTSKKAIEERIAQGADVILEIDFQGALQIRKTFSNAVMIFILPPSWEELRSRLERRGEDSASVIELRLKNAAEEMARASEFDFVIINEVFERALFDLKAIVHAQRLRYSAQRRIRASTFAALNIP
;
A
#
# COMPACT_ATOMS: atom_id res chain seq x y z
N MET A 1 -8.21 17.62 5.07
CA MET A 1 -7.01 18.33 4.56
C MET A 1 -6.86 17.99 3.10
N ASP A 2 -6.51 18.97 2.27
CA ASP A 2 -6.43 18.79 0.82
C ASP A 2 -4.95 18.80 0.41
N TYR A 3 -4.35 17.61 0.41
CA TYR A 3 -2.94 17.41 0.06
C TYR A 3 -2.75 17.31 -1.45
N PRO A 4 -1.61 17.78 -2.02
CA PRO A 4 -1.34 17.69 -3.46
C PRO A 4 -1.11 16.26 -3.95
N GLY A 5 -0.56 15.37 -3.12
CA GLY A 5 -0.38 13.94 -3.44
C GLY A 5 -1.58 13.09 -3.05
N ASN A 6 -1.61 11.86 -3.54
CA ASN A 6 -2.66 10.88 -3.25
C ASN A 6 -2.13 9.77 -2.34
N ILE A 7 -3.05 9.07 -1.68
CA ILE A 7 -2.76 7.86 -0.91
C ILE A 7 -3.41 6.68 -1.63
N PHE A 8 -2.60 5.68 -1.98
CA PHE A 8 -3.04 4.42 -2.55
C PHE A 8 -2.76 3.30 -1.55
N VAL A 9 -3.76 2.52 -1.24
CA VAL A 9 -3.65 1.35 -0.36
C VAL A 9 -3.89 0.12 -1.21
N VAL A 10 -2.90 -0.75 -1.27
CA VAL A 10 -2.97 -2.00 -2.02
C VAL A 10 -2.96 -3.16 -1.03
N ALA A 11 -4.04 -3.92 -1.00
CA ALA A 11 -4.16 -5.15 -0.24
C ALA A 11 -4.39 -6.35 -1.16
N ALA A 12 -4.02 -7.52 -0.69
CA ALA A 12 -4.17 -8.76 -1.44
C ALA A 12 -3.94 -9.96 -0.53
N PRO A 13 -4.50 -11.12 -0.82
CA PRO A 13 -4.09 -12.35 -0.16
C PRO A 13 -2.64 -12.70 -0.52
N SER A 14 -1.99 -13.41 0.40
CA SER A 14 -0.63 -13.89 0.17
C SER A 14 -0.56 -14.73 -1.12
N GLY A 15 0.37 -14.42 -2.01
CA GLY A 15 0.51 -15.12 -3.31
C GLY A 15 -0.23 -14.46 -4.49
N ALA A 16 -1.09 -13.44 -4.27
CA ALA A 16 -1.79 -12.77 -5.38
C ALA A 16 -0.90 -11.86 -6.26
N GLY A 17 0.37 -11.60 -5.89
CA GLY A 17 1.31 -10.83 -6.69
C GLY A 17 1.36 -9.33 -6.40
N LYS A 18 0.82 -8.88 -5.26
CA LYS A 18 0.80 -7.49 -4.82
C LYS A 18 2.15 -6.79 -4.94
N SER A 19 3.18 -7.30 -4.25
CA SER A 19 4.49 -6.65 -4.20
C SER A 19 5.19 -6.56 -5.55
N SER A 20 4.97 -7.54 -6.43
CA SER A 20 5.50 -7.49 -7.81
C SER A 20 4.84 -6.37 -8.61
N LEU A 21 3.52 -6.21 -8.51
CA LEU A 21 2.78 -5.15 -9.21
C LEU A 21 3.15 -3.76 -8.67
N VAL A 22 3.21 -3.59 -7.35
CA VAL A 22 3.58 -2.31 -6.73
C VAL A 22 5.00 -1.92 -7.09
N LYS A 23 5.96 -2.86 -7.05
CA LYS A 23 7.33 -2.62 -7.45
C LYS A 23 7.43 -2.19 -8.91
N ALA A 24 6.77 -2.91 -9.83
CA ALA A 24 6.76 -2.57 -11.25
C ALA A 24 6.11 -1.19 -11.51
N LEU A 25 5.05 -0.85 -10.79
CA LEU A 25 4.45 0.48 -10.88
C LEU A 25 5.44 1.58 -10.48
N MET A 26 6.14 1.43 -9.36
CA MET A 26 7.13 2.41 -8.89
C MET A 26 8.34 2.54 -9.83
N GLU A 27 8.72 1.47 -10.52
CA GLU A 27 9.76 1.50 -11.56
C GLU A 27 9.32 2.29 -12.80
N LEU A 28 8.02 2.25 -13.13
CA LEU A 28 7.44 2.96 -14.27
C LEU A 28 7.04 4.41 -13.96
N ASP A 29 6.79 4.72 -12.70
CA ASP A 29 6.26 6.02 -12.28
C ASP A 29 6.94 6.49 -10.98
N SER A 30 7.97 7.31 -11.14
CA SER A 30 8.80 7.82 -10.02
C SER A 30 8.04 8.76 -9.07
N ALA A 31 6.86 9.27 -9.45
CA ALA A 31 6.01 10.07 -8.57
C ALA A 31 5.27 9.18 -7.55
N VAL A 32 5.15 7.88 -7.81
CA VAL A 32 4.62 6.91 -6.86
C VAL A 32 5.75 6.44 -5.94
N GLN A 33 5.60 6.68 -4.64
CA GLN A 33 6.61 6.35 -3.64
C GLN A 33 6.03 5.44 -2.56
N PRO A 34 6.83 4.47 -2.05
CA PRO A 34 6.37 3.63 -0.96
C PRO A 34 6.24 4.44 0.33
N SER A 35 5.29 4.06 1.17
CA SER A 35 5.32 4.50 2.56
C SER A 35 6.49 3.81 3.26
N VAL A 36 7.38 4.61 3.87
CA VAL A 36 8.47 4.07 4.68
C VAL A 36 7.95 3.81 6.08
N SER A 37 7.82 2.53 6.43
CA SER A 37 7.33 2.10 7.76
C SER A 37 8.43 2.19 8.81
N HIS A 38 8.03 2.32 10.08
CA HIS A 38 8.90 2.14 11.23
C HIS A 38 9.03 0.66 11.57
N THR A 39 10.18 0.25 12.08
CA THR A 39 10.37 -1.12 12.57
C THR A 39 11.32 -1.16 13.76
N THR A 40 11.07 -2.08 14.71
CA THR A 40 12.00 -2.40 15.79
C THR A 40 13.08 -3.40 15.36
N ARG A 41 12.96 -3.98 14.16
CA ARG A 41 13.97 -4.87 13.59
C ARG A 41 15.25 -4.08 13.29
N PRO A 42 16.43 -4.59 13.66
CA PRO A 42 17.69 -3.97 13.24
C PRO A 42 17.85 -3.99 11.71
N PRO A 43 18.59 -3.02 11.12
CA PRO A 43 18.90 -3.00 9.70
C PRO A 43 19.58 -4.29 9.24
N ARG A 44 19.31 -4.72 8.01
CA ARG A 44 19.96 -5.86 7.35
C ARG A 44 20.81 -5.39 6.19
N GLY A 45 22.02 -5.93 6.08
CA GLY A 45 22.91 -5.64 4.97
C GLY A 45 23.11 -4.13 4.75
N GLN A 46 22.68 -3.61 3.60
CA GLN A 46 22.84 -2.21 3.21
C GLN A 46 21.58 -1.36 3.41
N GLU A 47 20.61 -1.83 4.19
CA GLU A 47 19.42 -1.04 4.53
C GLU A 47 19.81 0.24 5.29
N LYS A 48 19.16 1.35 4.95
CA LYS A 48 19.40 2.67 5.55
C LYS A 48 18.15 3.22 6.20
N HIS A 49 18.35 3.85 7.37
CA HIS A 49 17.28 4.57 8.05
C HIS A 49 16.65 5.64 7.16
N GLY A 50 15.33 5.64 7.07
CA GLY A 50 14.55 6.58 6.24
C GLY A 50 14.45 6.20 4.76
N ARG A 51 15.13 5.13 4.31
CA ARG A 51 15.04 4.63 2.94
C ARG A 51 14.18 3.36 2.85
N GLU A 52 14.60 2.27 3.49
CA GLU A 52 13.81 1.03 3.56
C GLU A 52 12.85 1.05 4.73
N TYR A 53 13.35 1.48 5.89
CA TYR A 53 12.58 1.62 7.14
C TYR A 53 13.09 2.80 7.96
N PHE A 54 12.23 3.33 8.81
CA PHE A 54 12.64 4.08 10.00
C PHE A 54 12.92 3.07 11.11
N PHE A 55 14.19 2.76 11.35
CA PHE A 55 14.60 1.85 12.42
C PHE A 55 14.48 2.55 13.76
N ALA A 56 13.69 1.99 14.66
CA ALA A 56 13.42 2.53 16.00
C ALA A 56 13.74 1.46 17.07
N SER A 57 14.15 1.90 18.24
CA SER A 57 14.22 1.03 19.42
C SER A 57 12.80 0.61 19.85
N HIS A 58 12.72 -0.45 20.69
CA HIS A 58 11.43 -0.86 21.25
C HIS A 58 10.79 0.28 22.07
N SER A 59 11.58 1.02 22.86
CA SER A 59 11.09 2.16 23.67
C SER A 59 10.59 3.33 22.82
N GLU A 60 11.28 3.67 21.72
CA GLU A 60 10.81 4.70 20.79
C GLU A 60 9.50 4.27 20.10
N PHE A 61 9.42 3.01 19.71
CA PHE A 61 8.19 2.47 19.11
C PHE A 61 7.03 2.49 20.10
N ASP A 62 7.27 2.12 21.39
CA ASP A 62 6.26 2.21 22.46
C ASP A 62 5.77 3.65 22.67
N ALA A 63 6.69 4.60 22.68
CA ALA A 63 6.34 6.02 22.79
C ALA A 63 5.47 6.47 21.60
N MET A 64 5.77 6.01 20.38
CA MET A 64 4.97 6.31 19.19
C MET A 64 3.57 5.66 19.25
N VAL A 65 3.47 4.43 19.76
CA VAL A 65 2.16 3.77 19.99
C VAL A 65 1.33 4.55 21.01
N ALA A 66 1.95 4.93 22.15
CA ALA A 66 1.27 5.69 23.20
C ALA A 66 0.82 7.09 22.73
N ALA A 67 1.55 7.69 21.79
CA ALA A 67 1.22 8.97 21.16
C ALA A 67 0.23 8.85 19.99
N GLU A 68 -0.30 7.66 19.70
CA GLU A 68 -1.19 7.37 18.54
C GLU A 68 -0.59 7.86 17.20
N ALA A 69 0.75 7.81 17.09
CA ALA A 69 1.49 8.31 15.93
C ALA A 69 1.40 7.39 14.70
N PHE A 70 0.99 6.13 14.90
CA PHE A 70 0.80 5.18 13.81
C PHE A 70 -0.64 5.18 13.30
N VAL A 71 -0.79 5.05 11.99
CA VAL A 71 -2.09 4.77 11.36
C VAL A 71 -2.44 3.29 11.53
N GLU A 72 -1.43 2.44 11.40
CA GLU A 72 -1.50 1.01 11.66
C GLU A 72 -0.17 0.51 12.21
N TRP A 73 -0.19 -0.52 13.02
CA TRP A 73 1.01 -1.24 13.43
C TRP A 73 0.68 -2.68 13.82
N ALA A 74 1.69 -3.57 13.69
CA ALA A 74 1.52 -4.99 13.97
C ALA A 74 2.83 -5.63 14.50
N HIS A 75 2.67 -6.76 15.20
CA HIS A 75 3.77 -7.67 15.52
C HIS A 75 3.97 -8.67 14.39
N VAL A 76 5.20 -8.75 13.86
CA VAL A 76 5.56 -9.71 12.82
C VAL A 76 6.89 -10.36 13.19
N HIS A 77 6.89 -11.67 13.39
CA HIS A 77 8.09 -12.46 13.74
C HIS A 77 8.92 -11.87 14.89
N GLY A 78 8.25 -11.47 15.97
CA GLY A 78 8.90 -10.92 17.18
C GLY A 78 9.38 -9.47 17.05
N GLN A 79 9.17 -8.83 15.92
CA GLN A 79 9.46 -7.43 15.69
C GLN A 79 8.16 -6.65 15.44
N ARG A 80 8.23 -5.33 15.55
CA ARG A 80 7.09 -4.45 15.29
C ARG A 80 7.31 -3.66 14.02
N TYR A 81 6.22 -3.44 13.31
CA TYR A 81 6.18 -2.62 12.10
C TYR A 81 4.99 -1.69 12.21
N GLY A 82 5.14 -0.45 11.76
CA GLY A 82 4.03 0.51 11.81
C GLY A 82 4.21 1.64 10.82
N THR A 83 3.11 2.13 10.29
CA THR A 83 3.06 3.23 9.34
C THR A 83 2.69 4.52 10.06
N SER A 84 3.62 5.47 10.09
CA SER A 84 3.43 6.75 10.76
C SER A 84 2.52 7.67 9.95
N LYS A 85 1.52 8.25 10.62
CA LYS A 85 0.64 9.27 10.04
C LYS A 85 1.43 10.45 9.49
N LYS A 86 2.37 10.97 10.28
CA LYS A 86 3.24 12.09 9.90
C LYS A 86 4.07 11.79 8.65
N ALA A 87 4.64 10.58 8.53
CA ALA A 87 5.44 10.21 7.37
C ALA A 87 4.61 10.17 6.07
N ILE A 88 3.35 9.74 6.14
CA ILE A 88 2.43 9.82 4.99
C ILE A 88 2.12 11.29 4.67
N GLU A 89 1.71 12.07 5.67
CA GLU A 89 1.32 13.48 5.50
C GLU A 89 2.44 14.32 4.88
N GLU A 90 3.67 14.16 5.34
CA GLU A 90 4.84 14.86 4.81
C GLU A 90 5.07 14.56 3.32
N ARG A 91 4.93 13.31 2.90
CA ARG A 91 5.13 12.91 1.50
C ARG A 91 4.01 13.43 0.58
N ILE A 92 2.75 13.27 0.98
CA ILE A 92 1.62 13.77 0.18
C ILE A 92 1.59 15.30 0.14
N ALA A 93 2.06 15.99 1.19
CA ALA A 93 2.23 17.44 1.20
C ALA A 93 3.30 17.91 0.20
N GLN A 94 4.30 17.09 -0.07
CA GLN A 94 5.33 17.34 -1.10
C GLN A 94 4.84 17.00 -2.53
N GLY A 95 3.61 16.52 -2.68
CA GLY A 95 3.03 16.17 -3.97
C GLY A 95 3.35 14.73 -4.44
N ALA A 96 3.98 13.90 -3.60
CA ALA A 96 4.19 12.51 -3.93
C ALA A 96 2.89 11.71 -3.77
N ASP A 97 2.67 10.77 -4.67
CA ASP A 97 1.65 9.74 -4.48
C ASP A 97 2.23 8.61 -3.61
N VAL A 98 1.66 8.42 -2.43
CA VAL A 98 2.12 7.41 -1.48
C VAL A 98 1.37 6.11 -1.71
N ILE A 99 2.11 5.01 -1.89
CA ILE A 99 1.53 3.66 -1.99
C ILE A 99 1.87 2.84 -0.74
N LEU A 100 0.85 2.23 -0.14
CA LEU A 100 0.96 1.36 1.02
C LEU A 100 0.63 -0.07 0.65
N GLU A 101 1.57 -0.98 0.94
CA GLU A 101 1.38 -2.42 0.82
C GLU A 101 1.07 -3.00 2.20
N ILE A 102 -0.20 -3.15 2.52
CA ILE A 102 -0.65 -3.61 3.83
C ILE A 102 -1.72 -4.70 3.69
N ASP A 103 -2.08 -5.33 4.81
CA ASP A 103 -3.21 -6.25 4.85
C ASP A 103 -4.55 -5.49 4.87
N PHE A 104 -5.66 -6.23 4.82
CA PHE A 104 -6.98 -5.60 4.80
C PHE A 104 -7.31 -4.87 6.11
N GLN A 105 -6.79 -5.32 7.27
CA GLN A 105 -7.05 -4.68 8.56
C GLN A 105 -6.36 -3.31 8.63
N GLY A 106 -5.09 -3.26 8.23
CA GLY A 106 -4.34 -2.02 8.09
C GLY A 106 -5.00 -1.08 7.06
N ALA A 107 -5.48 -1.62 5.95
CA ALA A 107 -6.19 -0.86 4.93
C ALA A 107 -7.43 -0.14 5.50
N LEU A 108 -8.23 -0.82 6.30
CA LEU A 108 -9.41 -0.22 6.94
C LEU A 108 -9.04 0.84 8.00
N GLN A 109 -7.90 0.69 8.67
CA GLN A 109 -7.39 1.72 9.59
C GLN A 109 -6.95 2.98 8.82
N ILE A 110 -6.25 2.80 7.69
CA ILE A 110 -5.88 3.92 6.82
C ILE A 110 -7.14 4.66 6.33
N ARG A 111 -8.19 3.96 5.88
CA ARG A 111 -9.45 4.57 5.45
C ARG A 111 -10.11 5.43 6.53
N LYS A 112 -10.05 4.99 7.79
CA LYS A 112 -10.60 5.77 8.92
C LYS A 112 -9.84 7.09 9.14
N THR A 113 -8.52 7.08 8.94
CA THR A 113 -7.66 8.26 9.15
C THR A 113 -7.62 9.16 7.91
N PHE A 114 -7.58 8.56 6.73
CA PHE A 114 -7.50 9.22 5.43
C PHE A 114 -8.69 8.79 4.56
N SER A 115 -9.83 9.46 4.73
CA SER A 115 -11.08 9.11 4.03
C SER A 115 -11.00 9.21 2.50
N ASN A 116 -10.00 9.92 1.98
CA ASN A 116 -9.71 10.07 0.56
C ASN A 116 -8.68 9.06 0.03
N ALA A 117 -8.20 8.13 0.85
CA ALA A 117 -7.32 7.05 0.42
C ALA A 117 -8.03 6.15 -0.61
N VAL A 118 -7.33 5.87 -1.70
CA VAL A 118 -7.81 5.00 -2.78
C VAL A 118 -7.46 3.56 -2.45
N MET A 119 -8.48 2.74 -2.24
CA MET A 119 -8.35 1.37 -1.78
C MET A 119 -8.41 0.40 -2.95
N ILE A 120 -7.37 -0.40 -3.14
CA ILE A 120 -7.22 -1.32 -4.26
C ILE A 120 -6.99 -2.72 -3.71
N PHE A 121 -7.81 -3.68 -4.13
CA PHE A 121 -7.65 -5.08 -3.76
C PHE A 121 -7.19 -5.90 -4.98
N ILE A 122 -6.14 -6.70 -4.82
CA ILE A 122 -5.63 -7.57 -5.88
C ILE A 122 -6.09 -9.00 -5.59
N LEU A 123 -6.77 -9.61 -6.56
CA LEU A 123 -7.21 -10.99 -6.53
C LEU A 123 -6.38 -11.87 -7.44
N PRO A 124 -6.13 -13.13 -7.07
CA PRO A 124 -5.70 -14.16 -8.03
C PRO A 124 -6.86 -14.50 -8.97
N PRO A 125 -6.59 -15.08 -10.17
CA PRO A 125 -7.65 -15.45 -11.11
C PRO A 125 -8.46 -16.67 -10.64
N SER A 126 -7.88 -17.55 -9.84
CA SER A 126 -8.54 -18.72 -9.27
C SER A 126 -7.83 -19.24 -8.01
N TRP A 127 -8.47 -20.14 -7.29
CA TRP A 127 -7.89 -20.86 -6.16
C TRP A 127 -6.73 -21.76 -6.55
N GLU A 128 -6.83 -22.42 -7.71
CA GLU A 128 -5.81 -23.30 -8.26
C GLU A 128 -4.53 -22.51 -8.56
N GLU A 129 -4.67 -21.34 -9.18
CA GLU A 129 -3.53 -20.48 -9.47
C GLU A 129 -2.91 -19.91 -8.19
N LEU A 130 -3.73 -19.53 -7.19
CA LEU A 130 -3.22 -19.07 -5.91
C LEU A 130 -2.40 -20.18 -5.22
N ARG A 131 -2.92 -21.40 -5.16
CA ARG A 131 -2.21 -22.57 -4.63
C ARG A 131 -0.89 -22.79 -5.36
N SER A 132 -0.92 -22.84 -6.69
CA SER A 132 0.26 -23.00 -7.53
C SER A 132 1.33 -21.94 -7.27
N ARG A 133 0.94 -20.67 -7.08
CA ARG A 133 1.86 -19.57 -6.74
C ARG A 133 2.49 -19.73 -5.36
N LEU A 134 1.75 -20.23 -4.37
CA LEU A 134 2.26 -20.50 -3.03
C LEU A 134 3.25 -21.68 -3.05
N GLU A 135 2.93 -22.76 -3.76
CA GLU A 135 3.79 -23.94 -3.89
C GLU A 135 5.10 -23.64 -4.64
N ARG A 136 5.04 -22.85 -5.72
CA ARG A 136 6.22 -22.46 -6.52
C ARG A 136 7.26 -21.65 -5.73
N ARG A 137 6.88 -20.97 -4.64
CA ARG A 137 7.84 -20.28 -3.77
C ARG A 137 8.78 -21.23 -3.05
N GLY A 138 8.36 -22.49 -2.84
CA GLY A 138 9.22 -23.54 -2.29
C GLY A 138 9.67 -23.36 -0.83
N GLU A 139 9.09 -22.37 -0.14
CA GLU A 139 9.50 -21.95 1.21
C GLU A 139 8.63 -22.59 2.30
N ASP A 140 7.47 -23.16 1.94
CA ASP A 140 6.44 -23.58 2.87
C ASP A 140 6.14 -25.09 2.79
N SER A 141 5.84 -25.68 3.94
CA SER A 141 5.27 -27.03 4.00
C SER A 141 3.81 -27.05 3.54
N ALA A 142 3.29 -28.22 3.17
CA ALA A 142 1.89 -28.39 2.75
C ALA A 142 0.90 -27.84 3.79
N SER A 143 1.15 -28.05 5.09
CA SER A 143 0.30 -27.53 6.17
C SER A 143 0.30 -26.01 6.24
N VAL A 144 1.43 -25.34 5.96
CA VAL A 144 1.53 -23.89 5.91
C VAL A 144 0.77 -23.35 4.70
N ILE A 145 0.84 -24.01 3.55
CA ILE A 145 0.08 -23.65 2.34
C ILE A 145 -1.43 -23.71 2.62
N GLU A 146 -1.92 -24.78 3.25
CA GLU A 146 -3.35 -24.89 3.61
C GLU A 146 -3.79 -23.75 4.55
N LEU A 147 -2.98 -23.41 5.55
CA LEU A 147 -3.26 -22.29 6.44
C LEU A 147 -3.31 -20.95 5.67
N ARG A 148 -2.37 -20.72 4.74
CA ARG A 148 -2.37 -19.52 3.90
C ARG A 148 -3.58 -19.43 2.98
N LEU A 149 -4.03 -20.54 2.41
CA LEU A 149 -5.25 -20.58 1.61
C LEU A 149 -6.49 -20.29 2.44
N LYS A 150 -6.57 -20.80 3.67
CA LYS A 150 -7.65 -20.48 4.59
C LYS A 150 -7.68 -18.98 4.91
N ASN A 151 -6.52 -18.39 5.25
CA ASN A 151 -6.43 -16.94 5.52
C ASN A 151 -6.79 -16.13 4.27
N ALA A 152 -6.37 -16.57 3.09
CA ALA A 152 -6.72 -15.92 1.82
C ALA A 152 -8.24 -15.86 1.59
N ALA A 153 -9.00 -16.88 2.02
CA ALA A 153 -10.46 -16.86 1.92
C ALA A 153 -11.07 -15.73 2.76
N GLU A 154 -10.58 -15.55 3.99
CA GLU A 154 -11.03 -14.49 4.90
C GLU A 154 -10.67 -13.10 4.35
N GLU A 155 -9.46 -12.95 3.79
CA GLU A 155 -9.01 -11.71 3.18
C GLU A 155 -9.81 -11.36 1.91
N MET A 156 -10.03 -12.33 1.01
CA MET A 156 -10.79 -12.12 -0.24
C MET A 156 -12.26 -11.81 0.01
N ALA A 157 -12.85 -12.31 1.08
CA ALA A 157 -14.22 -11.96 1.48
C ALA A 157 -14.39 -10.46 1.78
N ARG A 158 -13.30 -9.74 2.02
CA ARG A 158 -13.28 -8.30 2.28
C ARG A 158 -13.06 -7.44 1.03
N ALA A 159 -12.93 -8.03 -0.15
CA ALA A 159 -12.67 -7.29 -1.39
C ALA A 159 -13.73 -6.22 -1.69
N SER A 160 -14.99 -6.45 -1.28
CA SER A 160 -16.09 -5.47 -1.44
C SER A 160 -15.94 -4.19 -0.61
N GLU A 161 -15.01 -4.16 0.34
CA GLU A 161 -14.71 -2.97 1.16
C GLU A 161 -13.71 -2.02 0.47
N PHE A 162 -13.21 -2.40 -0.72
CA PHE A 162 -12.24 -1.62 -1.50
C PHE A 162 -12.92 -0.91 -2.67
N ASP A 163 -12.32 0.20 -3.13
CA ASP A 163 -12.86 1.00 -4.23
C ASP A 163 -12.64 0.34 -5.59
N PHE A 164 -11.53 -0.42 -5.71
CA PHE A 164 -11.14 -1.09 -6.94
C PHE A 164 -10.69 -2.52 -6.65
N VAL A 165 -10.99 -3.41 -7.58
CA VAL A 165 -10.52 -4.80 -7.59
C VAL A 165 -9.78 -5.07 -8.89
N ILE A 166 -8.55 -5.61 -8.78
CA ILE A 166 -7.73 -6.02 -9.92
C ILE A 166 -7.55 -7.52 -9.88
N ILE A 167 -7.91 -8.22 -10.96
CA ILE A 167 -7.65 -9.66 -11.10
C ILE A 167 -6.29 -9.84 -11.76
N ASN A 168 -5.32 -10.37 -11.01
CA ASN A 168 -3.95 -10.59 -11.48
C ASN A 168 -3.84 -11.96 -12.19
N GLU A 169 -4.47 -12.06 -13.35
CA GLU A 169 -4.37 -13.20 -14.26
C GLU A 169 -3.16 -13.04 -15.19
N VAL A 170 -3.09 -11.92 -15.91
CA VAL A 170 -1.98 -11.53 -16.76
C VAL A 170 -1.32 -10.31 -16.12
N PHE A 171 -0.04 -10.46 -15.77
CA PHE A 171 0.70 -9.44 -15.01
C PHE A 171 0.68 -8.05 -15.66
N GLU A 172 0.94 -7.98 -16.96
CA GLU A 172 0.99 -6.73 -17.73
C GLU A 172 -0.36 -6.02 -17.75
N ARG A 173 -1.47 -6.77 -17.81
CA ARG A 173 -2.82 -6.22 -17.75
C ARG A 173 -3.12 -5.68 -16.33
N ALA A 174 -2.81 -6.46 -15.29
CA ALA A 174 -3.00 -6.03 -13.91
C ALA A 174 -2.15 -4.79 -13.58
N LEU A 175 -0.92 -4.71 -14.11
CA LEU A 175 -0.06 -3.53 -13.98
C LEU A 175 -0.64 -2.31 -14.71
N PHE A 176 -1.20 -2.51 -15.92
CA PHE A 176 -1.90 -1.46 -16.64
C PHE A 176 -3.10 -0.93 -15.84
N ASP A 177 -3.93 -1.83 -15.28
CA ASP A 177 -5.09 -1.46 -14.48
C ASP A 177 -4.67 -0.68 -13.22
N LEU A 178 -3.62 -1.12 -12.52
CA LEU A 178 -3.07 -0.43 -11.35
C LEU A 178 -2.59 0.99 -11.73
N LYS A 179 -1.86 1.11 -12.83
CA LYS A 179 -1.39 2.40 -13.37
C LYS A 179 -2.56 3.28 -13.80
N ALA A 180 -3.60 2.73 -14.41
CA ALA A 180 -4.79 3.47 -14.83
C ALA A 180 -5.53 4.07 -13.62
N ILE A 181 -5.67 3.33 -12.52
CA ILE A 181 -6.26 3.82 -11.27
C ILE A 181 -5.46 5.02 -10.74
N VAL A 182 -4.13 4.88 -10.65
CA VAL A 182 -3.25 5.96 -10.17
C VAL A 182 -3.38 7.19 -11.07
N HIS A 183 -3.33 7.00 -12.39
CA HIS A 183 -3.45 8.10 -13.34
C HIS A 183 -4.81 8.79 -13.28
N ALA A 184 -5.90 8.04 -13.15
CA ALA A 184 -7.25 8.58 -13.04
C ALA A 184 -7.43 9.49 -11.81
N GLN A 185 -6.79 9.17 -10.67
CA GLN A 185 -6.85 10.03 -9.49
C GLN A 185 -6.17 11.39 -9.73
N ARG A 186 -5.08 11.41 -10.47
CA ARG A 186 -4.39 12.68 -10.86
C ARG A 186 -5.19 13.53 -11.82
N LEU A 187 -6.15 12.95 -12.56
CA LEU A 187 -7.03 13.65 -13.51
C LEU A 187 -8.32 14.17 -12.89
N ARG A 188 -8.60 13.86 -11.63
CA ARG A 188 -9.76 14.43 -10.95
C ARG A 188 -9.69 15.96 -10.97
N TYR A 189 -10.86 16.62 -11.10
CA TYR A 189 -10.97 18.08 -11.13
C TYR A 189 -10.20 18.74 -9.98
N SER A 190 -10.40 18.29 -8.75
CA SER A 190 -9.73 18.82 -7.57
C SER A 190 -8.19 18.69 -7.64
N ALA A 191 -7.69 17.56 -8.15
CA ALA A 191 -6.26 17.34 -8.34
C ALA A 191 -5.70 18.24 -9.46
N GLN A 192 -6.37 18.30 -10.62
CA GLN A 192 -5.96 19.14 -11.75
C GLN A 192 -5.99 20.62 -11.38
N ARG A 193 -7.01 21.07 -10.66
CA ARG A 193 -7.11 22.47 -10.21
C ARG A 193 -5.92 22.85 -9.30
N ARG A 194 -5.47 21.96 -8.43
CA ARG A 194 -4.28 22.21 -7.59
C ARG A 194 -2.99 22.23 -8.41
N ILE A 195 -2.78 21.17 -9.21
CA ILE A 195 -1.53 20.98 -9.96
C ILE A 195 -1.37 22.01 -11.09
N ARG A 196 -2.49 22.41 -11.69
CA ARG A 196 -2.57 23.34 -12.84
C ARG A 196 -3.21 24.68 -12.49
N ALA A 197 -3.02 25.16 -11.25
CA ALA A 197 -3.66 26.38 -10.76
C ALA A 197 -3.51 27.58 -11.69
N SER A 198 -2.33 27.78 -12.30
CA SER A 198 -2.10 28.85 -13.25
C SER A 198 -2.94 28.72 -14.53
N THR A 199 -3.12 27.49 -15.04
CA THR A 199 -3.99 27.24 -16.21
C THR A 199 -5.45 27.53 -15.89
N PHE A 200 -5.93 27.06 -14.72
CA PHE A 200 -7.30 27.30 -14.28
C PHE A 200 -7.57 28.82 -14.11
N ALA A 201 -6.62 29.53 -13.49
CA ALA A 201 -6.71 30.98 -13.34
C ALA A 201 -6.74 31.71 -14.71
N ALA A 202 -5.87 31.34 -15.65
CA ALA A 202 -5.82 31.90 -16.98
C ALA A 202 -7.11 31.68 -17.80
N LEU A 203 -7.80 30.57 -17.53
CA LEU A 203 -9.08 30.21 -18.18
C LEU A 203 -10.31 30.70 -17.40
N ASN A 204 -10.12 31.42 -16.28
CA ASN A 204 -11.19 31.87 -15.37
C ASN A 204 -12.12 30.74 -14.90
N ILE A 205 -11.53 29.52 -14.69
CA ILE A 205 -12.26 28.37 -14.17
C ILE A 205 -12.14 28.39 -12.63
N PRO A 206 -13.27 28.29 -11.89
CA PRO A 206 -13.30 28.35 -10.43
C PRO A 206 -12.59 27.18 -9.74
#